data_4c22573aff5f9ac32b0f5e96bcfde2da
#
_entry.id   4c22573aff5f9ac32b0f5e96bcfde2da
#
_cell.length_a   1.000
_cell.length_b   1.000
_cell.length_c   1.000
_cell.angle_alpha   90.00
_cell.angle_beta   90.00
_cell.angle_gamma   90.00
#
_symmetry.space_group_name_H-M   'P 1'
#
loop_
_entity.id
_entity.type
_entity.pdbx_description
1 polymer ?
#
loop_
_entity_poly.entity_id
_entity_poly.type
_entity_poly.pdbx_seq_one_letter_code
_entity_poly.pdbx_strand_id
1 'polypeptide(L)'
;MSRGKAVVLDLETTGLNPRTDKIIEIGALLVEDGEILDTFSTFVSPGRKLLPQTTEITGITDEMLEHAPVFADIAEKLLAFLGEHVLLGHSIISDYAFLKKALVNEQPKGFAFERNGLDTLKIARRFLPAEQKKALSALTAYFQIPHEPHRALADAQATFLLYETLWDLYEEGTPSAFIPFPLHYQIKREVPVMPKQIEQIRRLLEERGIPCDRDLSQLTKNEASRLADQIRSGVIKAPSDE
;
A
#
# COMPACT_ATOMS: atom_id res chain seq x y z
N MET A 1 0.38 7.60 -30.18
CA MET A 1 -0.37 8.53 -29.27
C MET A 1 0.58 9.09 -28.22
N SER A 2 0.26 10.22 -27.55
CA SER A 2 0.99 10.65 -26.36
C SER A 2 0.74 9.66 -25.21
N ARG A 3 1.78 9.30 -24.46
CA ARG A 3 1.65 8.44 -23.26
C ARG A 3 0.93 9.14 -22.12
N GLY A 4 0.85 10.48 -22.22
CA GLY A 4 0.19 11.34 -21.25
C GLY A 4 0.93 11.41 -19.91
N LYS A 5 0.28 12.06 -18.96
CA LYS A 5 0.80 12.25 -17.59
C LYS A 5 0.17 11.27 -16.62
N ALA A 6 1.00 10.61 -15.82
CA ALA A 6 0.57 9.62 -14.85
C ALA A 6 1.44 9.66 -13.58
N VAL A 7 0.93 9.10 -12.50
CA VAL A 7 1.72 8.78 -11.31
C VAL A 7 1.90 7.27 -11.24
N VAL A 8 3.14 6.82 -11.38
CA VAL A 8 3.51 5.43 -11.13
C VAL A 8 3.60 5.24 -9.63
N LEU A 9 2.92 4.22 -9.11
CA LEU A 9 2.78 4.00 -7.67
C LEU A 9 3.07 2.55 -7.32
N ASP A 10 3.83 2.36 -6.26
CA ASP A 10 3.99 1.09 -5.57
C ASP A 10 4.02 1.31 -4.05
N LEU A 11 3.51 0.36 -3.29
CA LEU A 11 3.37 0.42 -1.84
C LEU A 11 3.89 -0.84 -1.18
N GLU A 12 4.72 -0.68 -0.15
CA GLU A 12 4.94 -1.76 0.81
C GLU A 12 3.95 -1.66 1.97
N THR A 13 3.47 -2.80 2.43
CA THR A 13 2.39 -2.88 3.42
C THR A 13 2.67 -3.95 4.48
N THR A 14 2.01 -3.85 5.63
CA THR A 14 2.14 -4.85 6.71
C THR A 14 1.49 -6.19 6.40
N GLY A 15 0.81 -6.32 5.26
CA GLY A 15 0.13 -7.52 4.80
C GLY A 15 -0.79 -7.22 3.62
N LEU A 16 -1.57 -8.21 3.17
CA LEU A 16 -2.29 -8.16 1.90
C LEU A 16 -3.73 -7.62 1.99
N ASN A 17 -4.24 -7.37 3.19
CA ASN A 17 -5.63 -6.98 3.37
C ASN A 17 -5.77 -5.48 3.69
N PRO A 18 -6.23 -4.64 2.73
CA PRO A 18 -6.36 -3.20 2.95
C PRO A 18 -7.26 -2.82 4.13
N ARG A 19 -8.15 -3.72 4.60
CA ARG A 19 -9.03 -3.45 5.75
C ARG A 19 -8.31 -3.54 7.09
N THR A 20 -7.19 -4.24 7.17
CA THR A 20 -6.49 -4.55 8.43
C THR A 20 -5.05 -4.15 8.45
N ASP A 21 -4.46 -4.10 7.26
CA ASP A 21 -3.05 -3.81 7.09
C ASP A 21 -2.82 -2.34 6.77
N LYS A 22 -1.61 -1.90 6.96
CA LYS A 22 -1.19 -0.50 6.85
C LYS A 22 -0.08 -0.35 5.83
N ILE A 23 0.01 0.81 5.21
CA ILE A 23 1.14 1.21 4.37
C ILE A 23 2.36 1.44 5.28
N ILE A 24 3.52 0.95 4.86
CA ILE A 24 4.80 1.13 5.54
C ILE A 24 5.88 1.78 4.66
N GLU A 25 5.72 1.76 3.34
CA GLU A 25 6.54 2.54 2.41
C GLU A 25 5.70 2.97 1.21
N ILE A 26 5.97 4.14 0.67
CA ILE A 26 5.37 4.68 -0.55
C ILE A 26 6.49 5.03 -1.52
N GLY A 27 6.40 4.52 -2.73
CA GLY A 27 7.22 4.92 -3.86
C GLY A 27 6.35 5.40 -5.01
N ALA A 28 6.55 6.64 -5.46
CA ALA A 28 5.79 7.18 -6.56
C ALA A 28 6.62 8.07 -7.47
N LEU A 29 6.34 8.00 -8.78
CA LEU A 29 6.99 8.80 -9.82
C LEU A 29 5.93 9.58 -10.57
N LEU A 30 6.07 10.88 -10.71
CA LEU A 30 5.31 11.66 -11.66
C LEU A 30 6.00 11.57 -13.02
N VAL A 31 5.30 11.03 -14.00
CA VAL A 31 5.85 10.79 -15.34
C VAL A 31 4.99 11.46 -16.40
N GLU A 32 5.62 11.88 -17.50
CA GLU A 32 4.95 12.44 -18.67
C GLU A 32 5.74 12.09 -19.93
N ASP A 33 5.09 11.46 -20.89
CA ASP A 33 5.64 11.12 -22.22
C ASP A 33 7.01 10.40 -22.17
N GLY A 34 7.20 9.50 -21.21
CA GLY A 34 8.41 8.70 -21.06
C GLY A 34 9.49 9.33 -20.14
N GLU A 35 9.25 10.52 -19.59
CA GLU A 35 10.18 11.19 -18.69
C GLU A 35 9.67 11.21 -17.24
N ILE A 36 10.58 11.06 -16.27
CA ILE A 36 10.29 11.23 -14.85
C ILE A 36 10.44 12.71 -14.52
N LEU A 37 9.35 13.34 -14.08
CA LEU A 37 9.32 14.76 -13.73
C LEU A 37 9.58 15.01 -12.25
N ASP A 38 9.09 14.13 -11.37
CA ASP A 38 9.20 14.27 -9.93
C ASP A 38 9.10 12.91 -9.23
N THR A 39 9.53 12.84 -7.97
CA THR A 39 9.57 11.61 -7.18
C THR A 39 9.08 11.85 -5.77
N PHE A 40 8.24 10.96 -5.28
CA PHE A 40 7.79 10.91 -3.90
C PHE A 40 8.19 9.56 -3.29
N SER A 41 9.00 9.59 -2.23
CA SER A 41 9.41 8.38 -1.51
C SER A 41 9.46 8.64 -0.02
N THR A 42 8.81 7.77 0.76
CA THR A 42 8.83 7.87 2.21
C THR A 42 8.46 6.54 2.87
N PHE A 43 9.08 6.27 4.02
CA PHE A 43 8.54 5.30 4.97
C PHE A 43 7.33 5.88 5.69
N VAL A 44 6.48 5.00 6.19
CA VAL A 44 5.26 5.36 6.93
C VAL A 44 5.17 4.47 8.17
N SER A 45 5.04 5.08 9.34
CA SER A 45 4.84 4.35 10.58
C SER A 45 3.44 3.71 10.61
N PRO A 46 3.34 2.38 10.78
CA PRO A 46 2.04 1.72 10.93
C PRO A 46 1.43 1.89 12.34
N GLY A 47 2.15 2.54 13.28
CA GLY A 47 1.74 2.69 14.68
C GLY A 47 1.77 1.37 15.50
N ARG A 48 2.44 0.35 14.99
CA ARG A 48 2.62 -0.97 15.65
C ARG A 48 3.90 -1.63 15.14
N LYS A 49 4.42 -2.59 15.89
CA LYS A 49 5.53 -3.43 15.44
C LYS A 49 5.13 -4.27 14.24
N LEU A 50 6.11 -4.51 13.38
CA LEU A 50 5.95 -5.40 12.23
C LEU A 50 5.91 -6.86 12.67
N LEU A 51 5.19 -7.67 11.91
CA LEU A 51 5.30 -9.12 12.03
C LEU A 51 6.60 -9.59 11.37
N PRO A 52 7.27 -10.63 11.91
CA PRO A 52 8.50 -11.17 11.31
C PRO A 52 8.37 -11.47 9.81
N GLN A 53 7.22 -12.00 9.40
CA GLN A 53 6.92 -12.30 8.01
C GLN A 53 6.90 -11.04 7.12
N THR A 54 6.44 -9.89 7.64
CA THR A 54 6.46 -8.63 6.90
C THR A 54 7.90 -8.20 6.63
N THR A 55 8.75 -8.23 7.66
CA THR A 55 10.19 -7.93 7.53
C THR A 55 10.90 -8.90 6.58
N GLU A 56 10.57 -10.20 6.63
CA GLU A 56 11.14 -11.20 5.74
C GLU A 56 10.82 -10.92 4.26
N ILE A 57 9.59 -10.47 3.96
CA ILE A 57 9.14 -10.20 2.59
C ILE A 57 9.66 -8.85 2.08
N THR A 58 9.53 -7.80 2.88
CA THR A 58 9.80 -6.42 2.45
C THR A 58 11.22 -5.95 2.77
N GLY A 59 11.94 -6.65 3.65
CA GLY A 59 13.21 -6.18 4.19
C GLY A 59 13.10 -4.96 5.12
N ILE A 60 11.90 -4.42 5.33
CA ILE A 60 11.67 -3.25 6.21
C ILE A 60 11.65 -3.73 7.66
N THR A 61 12.40 -3.06 8.53
CA THR A 61 12.50 -3.38 9.95
C THR A 61 11.82 -2.31 10.82
N ASP A 62 11.56 -2.63 12.09
CA ASP A 62 11.01 -1.67 13.05
C ASP A 62 11.94 -0.46 13.24
N GLU A 63 13.27 -0.67 13.19
CA GLU A 63 14.27 0.41 13.32
C GLU A 63 14.18 1.40 12.14
N MET A 64 13.92 0.92 10.92
CA MET A 64 13.74 1.78 9.74
C MET A 64 12.48 2.66 9.88
N LEU A 65 11.49 2.20 10.63
CA LEU A 65 10.22 2.89 10.82
C LEU A 65 10.17 3.74 12.11
N GLU A 66 11.20 3.69 12.96
CA GLU A 66 11.20 4.35 14.29
C GLU A 66 10.93 5.85 14.20
N HIS A 67 11.51 6.52 13.17
CA HIS A 67 11.34 7.96 12.95
C HIS A 67 10.48 8.27 11.71
N ALA A 68 9.82 7.26 11.15
CA ALA A 68 8.94 7.47 10.00
C ALA A 68 7.68 8.25 10.43
N PRO A 69 7.20 9.19 9.59
CA PRO A 69 5.96 9.90 9.84
C PRO A 69 4.77 8.94 9.84
N VAL A 70 3.72 9.27 10.56
CA VAL A 70 2.43 8.60 10.40
C VAL A 70 1.76 9.07 9.11
N PHE A 71 0.83 8.28 8.57
CA PHE A 71 0.20 8.59 7.29
C PHE A 71 -0.49 9.96 7.26
N ALA A 72 -1.08 10.38 8.39
CA ALA A 72 -1.70 11.70 8.56
C ALA A 72 -0.75 12.86 8.23
N ASP A 73 0.53 12.76 8.64
CA ASP A 73 1.53 13.83 8.46
C ASP A 73 1.94 14.02 6.99
N ILE A 74 1.76 12.99 6.17
CA ILE A 74 2.14 13.00 4.75
C ILE A 74 0.95 13.11 3.79
N ALA A 75 -0.27 12.91 4.28
CA ALA A 75 -1.47 12.78 3.45
C ALA A 75 -1.69 13.96 2.49
N GLU A 76 -1.51 15.21 2.97
CA GLU A 76 -1.67 16.40 2.14
C GLU A 76 -0.60 16.52 1.06
N LYS A 77 0.67 16.26 1.42
CA LYS A 77 1.79 16.27 0.46
C LYS A 77 1.62 15.19 -0.60
N LEU A 78 1.19 14.00 -0.17
CA LEU A 78 0.92 12.89 -1.07
C LEU A 78 -0.24 13.23 -2.02
N LEU A 79 -1.34 13.80 -1.52
CA LEU A 79 -2.46 14.24 -2.35
C LEU A 79 -2.04 15.30 -3.37
N ALA A 80 -1.22 16.26 -2.98
CA ALA A 80 -0.69 17.28 -3.88
C ALA A 80 0.18 16.66 -4.98
N PHE A 81 1.02 15.67 -4.63
CA PHE A 81 1.85 14.93 -5.59
C PHE A 81 1.01 14.09 -6.56
N LEU A 82 0.02 13.38 -6.05
CA LEU A 82 -0.87 12.54 -6.87
C LEU A 82 -1.72 13.38 -7.84
N GLY A 83 -2.07 14.61 -7.48
CA GLY A 83 -2.93 15.47 -8.30
C GLY A 83 -4.20 14.73 -8.73
N GLU A 84 -4.67 15.03 -9.94
CA GLU A 84 -5.78 14.32 -10.62
C GLU A 84 -5.27 13.34 -11.69
N HIS A 85 -3.99 12.93 -11.58
CA HIS A 85 -3.36 12.10 -12.58
C HIS A 85 -3.85 10.65 -12.55
N VAL A 86 -3.71 9.97 -13.68
CA VAL A 86 -3.90 8.52 -13.80
C VAL A 86 -2.86 7.81 -12.93
N LEU A 87 -3.27 6.76 -12.22
CA LEU A 87 -2.36 5.92 -11.46
C LEU A 87 -1.88 4.75 -12.32
N LEU A 88 -0.58 4.57 -12.41
CA LEU A 88 0.04 3.43 -13.09
C LEU A 88 0.68 2.53 -12.04
N GLY A 89 0.47 1.21 -12.15
CA GLY A 89 1.10 0.25 -11.24
C GLY A 89 1.13 -1.17 -11.80
N HIS A 90 1.76 -2.07 -11.08
CA HIS A 90 1.73 -3.50 -11.36
C HIS A 90 0.72 -4.18 -10.44
N SER A 91 -0.50 -4.48 -10.94
CA SER A 91 -1.67 -4.82 -10.11
C SER A 91 -2.19 -3.62 -9.31
N ILE A 92 -2.26 -2.46 -9.93
CA ILE A 92 -2.55 -1.14 -9.31
C ILE A 92 -3.78 -1.12 -8.40
N ILE A 93 -4.75 -2.02 -8.60
CA ILE A 93 -5.94 -2.08 -7.75
C ILE A 93 -5.61 -2.38 -6.28
N SER A 94 -4.53 -3.13 -6.03
CA SER A 94 -4.05 -3.42 -4.68
C SER A 94 -3.58 -2.14 -3.99
N ASP A 95 -2.66 -1.43 -4.62
CA ASP A 95 -2.08 -0.19 -4.09
C ASP A 95 -3.14 0.90 -3.94
N TYR A 96 -4.01 1.03 -4.95
CA TYR A 96 -5.15 1.92 -4.90
C TYR A 96 -6.08 1.65 -3.71
N ALA A 97 -6.32 0.38 -3.37
CA ALA A 97 -7.18 0.02 -2.26
C ALA A 97 -6.60 0.47 -0.91
N PHE A 98 -5.29 0.26 -0.69
CA PHE A 98 -4.58 0.75 0.49
C PHE A 98 -4.54 2.27 0.55
N LEU A 99 -4.13 2.90 -0.55
CA LEU A 99 -4.04 4.35 -0.67
C LEU A 99 -5.39 5.03 -0.43
N LYS A 100 -6.44 4.57 -1.12
CA LYS A 100 -7.80 5.08 -0.97
C LYS A 100 -8.29 4.96 0.47
N LYS A 101 -8.06 3.81 1.12
CA LYS A 101 -8.43 3.61 2.52
C LYS A 101 -7.69 4.60 3.42
N ALA A 102 -6.39 4.71 3.30
CA ALA A 102 -5.58 5.61 4.12
C ALA A 102 -6.04 7.06 3.94
N LEU A 103 -6.15 7.55 2.71
CA LEU A 103 -6.60 8.92 2.42
C LEU A 103 -8.02 9.20 2.94
N VAL A 104 -8.99 8.31 2.70
CA VAL A 104 -10.37 8.52 3.17
C VAL A 104 -10.46 8.56 4.69
N ASN A 105 -9.59 7.85 5.41
CA ASN A 105 -9.57 7.89 6.87
C ASN A 105 -9.04 9.23 7.41
N GLU A 106 -8.01 9.80 6.79
CA GLU A 106 -7.37 11.04 7.23
C GLU A 106 -8.12 12.30 6.78
N GLN A 107 -8.80 12.25 5.64
CA GLN A 107 -9.48 13.40 5.07
C GLN A 107 -10.88 13.64 5.71
N PRO A 108 -11.46 14.86 5.63
CA PRO A 108 -12.77 15.16 6.17
C PRO A 108 -13.88 14.20 5.70
N LYS A 109 -14.95 14.09 6.48
CA LYS A 109 -16.10 13.27 6.10
C LYS A 109 -16.71 13.75 4.78
N GLY A 110 -16.92 12.83 3.86
CA GLY A 110 -17.41 13.11 2.51
C GLY A 110 -16.31 13.20 1.46
N PHE A 111 -15.03 13.17 1.86
CA PHE A 111 -13.93 13.07 0.91
C PHE A 111 -14.03 11.76 0.10
N ALA A 112 -13.87 11.88 -1.20
CA ALA A 112 -13.82 10.78 -2.14
C ALA A 112 -12.47 10.79 -2.89
N PHE A 113 -11.89 9.63 -3.07
CA PHE A 113 -10.68 9.44 -3.86
C PHE A 113 -10.98 8.47 -4.99
N GLU A 114 -11.37 9.02 -6.13
CA GLU A 114 -11.67 8.27 -7.34
C GLU A 114 -10.62 8.54 -8.39
N ARG A 115 -10.08 7.50 -9.02
CA ARG A 115 -8.99 7.58 -10.00
C ARG A 115 -9.21 6.60 -11.14
N ASN A 116 -8.66 6.94 -12.30
CA ASN A 116 -8.41 6.00 -13.37
C ASN A 116 -7.02 5.39 -13.19
N GLY A 117 -6.86 4.16 -13.65
CA GLY A 117 -5.58 3.45 -13.58
C GLY A 117 -5.15 2.81 -14.87
N LEU A 118 -3.86 2.59 -14.97
CA LEU A 118 -3.18 1.73 -15.94
C LEU A 118 -2.51 0.60 -15.17
N ASP A 119 -2.52 -0.61 -15.71
CA ASP A 119 -2.06 -1.81 -15.00
C ASP A 119 -1.15 -2.65 -15.87
N THR A 120 0.16 -2.61 -15.60
CA THR A 120 1.15 -3.38 -16.37
C THR A 120 0.93 -4.88 -16.27
N LEU A 121 0.35 -5.40 -15.17
CA LEU A 121 -0.03 -6.81 -15.06
C LEU A 121 -1.14 -7.19 -16.06
N LYS A 122 -2.15 -6.34 -16.22
CA LYS A 122 -3.22 -6.57 -17.20
C LYS A 122 -2.70 -6.50 -18.63
N ILE A 123 -1.83 -5.52 -18.93
CA ILE A 123 -1.19 -5.39 -20.24
C ILE A 123 -0.33 -6.64 -20.52
N ALA A 124 0.53 -7.04 -19.59
CA ALA A 124 1.38 -8.22 -19.72
C ALA A 124 0.57 -9.52 -19.91
N ARG A 125 -0.56 -9.67 -19.22
CA ARG A 125 -1.46 -10.82 -19.38
C ARG A 125 -2.12 -10.88 -20.77
N ARG A 126 -2.33 -9.73 -21.39
CA ARG A 126 -2.95 -9.65 -22.72
C ARG A 126 -2.00 -10.07 -23.83
N PHE A 127 -0.73 -9.74 -23.71
CA PHE A 127 0.22 -9.87 -24.83
C PHE A 127 1.26 -10.97 -24.66
N LEU A 128 1.63 -11.31 -23.43
CA LEU A 128 2.67 -12.29 -23.20
C LEU A 128 2.10 -13.72 -23.08
N PRO A 129 2.86 -14.75 -23.51
CA PRO A 129 2.46 -16.15 -23.43
C PRO A 129 2.02 -16.54 -22.00
N ALA A 130 1.09 -17.50 -21.89
CA ALA A 130 0.55 -17.94 -20.61
C ALA A 130 1.64 -18.48 -19.66
N GLU A 131 2.65 -19.13 -20.24
CA GLU A 131 3.80 -19.75 -19.52
C GLU A 131 4.73 -18.72 -18.89
N GLN A 132 4.79 -17.50 -19.45
CA GLN A 132 5.58 -16.41 -18.84
C GLN A 132 4.94 -15.99 -17.52
N LYS A 133 5.70 -16.08 -16.41
CA LYS A 133 5.28 -15.54 -15.11
C LYS A 133 5.06 -14.03 -15.20
N LYS A 134 3.97 -13.55 -14.55
CA LYS A 134 3.53 -12.16 -14.64
C LYS A 134 3.82 -11.33 -13.39
N ALA A 135 4.55 -11.88 -12.40
CA ALA A 135 5.07 -11.08 -11.29
C ALA A 135 6.06 -10.02 -11.81
N LEU A 136 6.12 -8.84 -11.18
CA LEU A 136 6.99 -7.74 -11.61
C LEU A 136 8.44 -8.22 -11.76
N SER A 137 9.00 -8.89 -10.77
CA SER A 137 10.35 -9.44 -10.79
C SER A 137 10.60 -10.42 -11.94
N ALA A 138 9.60 -11.22 -12.32
CA ALA A 138 9.70 -12.13 -13.44
C ALA A 138 9.65 -11.42 -14.80
N LEU A 139 8.87 -10.33 -14.89
CA LEU A 139 8.78 -9.54 -16.11
C LEU A 139 10.00 -8.64 -16.31
N THR A 140 10.51 -8.04 -15.23
CA THR A 140 11.75 -7.26 -15.29
C THR A 140 12.94 -8.12 -15.72
N ALA A 141 13.04 -9.34 -15.18
CA ALA A 141 14.06 -10.30 -15.63
C ALA A 141 13.87 -10.70 -17.11
N TYR A 142 12.63 -10.93 -17.55
CA TYR A 142 12.32 -11.29 -18.94
C TYR A 142 12.71 -10.20 -19.94
N PHE A 143 12.46 -8.94 -19.60
CA PHE A 143 12.77 -7.78 -20.43
C PHE A 143 14.14 -7.15 -20.13
N GLN A 144 14.94 -7.76 -19.23
CA GLN A 144 16.26 -7.27 -18.80
C GLN A 144 16.22 -5.86 -18.22
N ILE A 145 15.16 -5.54 -17.48
CA ILE A 145 14.99 -4.26 -16.77
C ILE A 145 15.71 -4.37 -15.43
N PRO A 146 16.62 -3.44 -15.09
CA PRO A 146 17.24 -3.38 -13.77
C PRO A 146 16.18 -3.25 -12.67
N HIS A 147 16.26 -4.09 -11.63
CA HIS A 147 15.27 -4.10 -10.58
C HIS A 147 15.83 -4.64 -9.27
N GLU A 148 15.68 -3.87 -8.19
CA GLU A 148 15.89 -4.29 -6.81
C GLU A 148 14.52 -4.43 -6.14
N PRO A 149 13.96 -5.64 -6.02
CA PRO A 149 12.60 -5.85 -5.55
C PRO A 149 12.45 -5.52 -4.06
N HIS A 150 11.21 -5.22 -3.66
CA HIS A 150 10.79 -4.96 -2.28
C HIS A 150 11.28 -3.62 -1.70
N ARG A 151 11.39 -2.63 -2.56
CA ARG A 151 11.57 -1.22 -2.23
C ARG A 151 10.60 -0.43 -3.09
N ALA A 152 9.59 0.18 -2.47
CA ALA A 152 8.46 0.79 -3.19
C ALA A 152 8.91 1.73 -4.33
N LEU A 153 9.96 2.54 -4.13
CA LEU A 153 10.46 3.41 -5.20
C LEU A 153 11.13 2.62 -6.34
N ALA A 154 11.89 1.58 -6.03
CA ALA A 154 12.53 0.73 -7.04
C ALA A 154 11.49 -0.08 -7.83
N ASP A 155 10.44 -0.58 -7.16
CA ASP A 155 9.32 -1.27 -7.78
C ASP A 155 8.50 -0.33 -8.68
N ALA A 156 8.27 0.92 -8.27
CA ALA A 156 7.67 1.95 -9.11
C ALA A 156 8.53 2.27 -10.35
N GLN A 157 9.85 2.41 -10.21
CA GLN A 157 10.77 2.62 -11.33
C GLN A 157 10.76 1.44 -12.30
N ALA A 158 10.83 0.21 -11.79
CA ALA A 158 10.75 -1.01 -12.59
C ALA A 158 9.41 -1.14 -13.32
N THR A 159 8.31 -0.78 -12.65
CA THR A 159 6.96 -0.73 -13.24
C THR A 159 6.86 0.30 -14.36
N PHE A 160 7.48 1.47 -14.19
CA PHE A 160 7.55 2.49 -15.23
C PHE A 160 8.30 1.98 -16.47
N LEU A 161 9.50 1.44 -16.30
CA LEU A 161 10.29 0.88 -17.39
C LEU A 161 9.59 -0.29 -18.09
N LEU A 162 8.89 -1.13 -17.32
CA LEU A 162 8.07 -2.19 -17.88
C LEU A 162 6.90 -1.62 -18.71
N TYR A 163 6.24 -0.58 -18.23
CA TYR A 163 5.17 0.09 -18.98
C TYR A 163 5.68 0.66 -20.30
N GLU A 164 6.82 1.35 -20.29
CA GLU A 164 7.46 1.90 -21.49
C GLU A 164 7.78 0.80 -22.49
N THR A 165 8.39 -0.31 -22.01
CA THR A 165 8.70 -1.48 -22.85
C THR A 165 7.44 -2.09 -23.49
N LEU A 166 6.38 -2.26 -22.70
CA LEU A 166 5.11 -2.82 -23.23
C LEU A 166 4.42 -1.84 -24.18
N TRP A 167 4.53 -0.55 -23.93
CA TRP A 167 4.01 0.48 -24.84
C TRP A 167 4.71 0.41 -26.19
N ASP A 168 6.02 0.44 -26.21
CA ASP A 168 6.81 0.41 -27.46
C ASP A 168 6.56 -0.87 -28.28
N LEU A 169 6.30 -1.99 -27.61
CA LEU A 169 6.06 -3.26 -28.29
C LEU A 169 4.61 -3.44 -28.84
N TYR A 170 3.61 -2.83 -28.19
CA TYR A 170 2.22 -3.26 -28.43
C TYR A 170 1.21 -2.13 -28.65
N GLU A 171 1.54 -0.86 -28.36
CA GLU A 171 0.56 0.24 -28.44
C GLU A 171 0.07 0.46 -29.87
N GLU A 172 0.97 0.51 -30.86
CA GLU A 172 0.62 0.75 -32.26
C GLU A 172 -0.40 -0.28 -32.78
N GLY A 173 -0.21 -1.56 -32.42
CA GLY A 173 -1.11 -2.65 -32.83
C GLY A 173 -2.38 -2.75 -32.01
N THR A 174 -2.38 -2.27 -30.76
CA THR A 174 -3.52 -2.42 -29.85
C THR A 174 -3.61 -1.28 -28.83
N PRO A 175 -3.88 -0.04 -29.27
CA PRO A 175 -3.93 1.13 -28.38
C PRO A 175 -4.96 1.00 -27.25
N SER A 176 -6.02 0.19 -27.47
CA SER A 176 -7.05 -0.04 -26.44
C SER A 176 -6.55 -0.70 -25.15
N ALA A 177 -5.38 -1.34 -25.17
CA ALA A 177 -4.78 -1.93 -23.98
C ALA A 177 -4.16 -0.90 -23.04
N PHE A 178 -3.92 0.31 -23.54
CA PHE A 178 -3.25 1.41 -22.86
C PHE A 178 -4.22 2.55 -22.50
N ILE A 179 -5.53 2.31 -22.59
CA ILE A 179 -6.56 3.25 -22.17
C ILE A 179 -6.75 3.10 -20.65
N PRO A 180 -6.64 4.20 -19.87
CA PRO A 180 -6.93 4.17 -18.44
C PRO A 180 -8.37 3.73 -18.17
N PHE A 181 -8.56 2.95 -17.10
CA PHE A 181 -9.87 2.45 -16.68
C PHE A 181 -10.17 2.88 -15.24
N PRO A 182 -11.46 3.07 -14.85
CA PRO A 182 -11.83 3.44 -13.48
C PRO A 182 -11.37 2.40 -12.47
N LEU A 183 -10.69 2.86 -11.41
CA LEU A 183 -10.31 2.03 -10.27
C LEU A 183 -11.44 1.99 -9.26
N HIS A 184 -12.00 0.83 -9.01
CA HIS A 184 -13.12 0.65 -8.09
C HIS A 184 -12.69 -0.14 -6.86
N TYR A 185 -12.75 0.50 -5.69
CA TYR A 185 -12.62 -0.18 -4.41
C TYR A 185 -13.57 0.46 -3.40
N GLN A 186 -14.40 -0.37 -2.76
CA GLN A 186 -15.34 0.09 -1.74
C GLN A 186 -14.69 0.01 -0.37
N ILE A 187 -14.64 1.15 0.30
CA ILE A 187 -14.16 1.24 1.68
C ILE A 187 -15.25 1.76 2.60
N LYS A 188 -15.16 1.30 3.85
CA LYS A 188 -15.86 1.94 4.96
C LYS A 188 -14.82 2.71 5.78
N ARG A 189 -15.09 3.98 6.04
CA ARG A 189 -14.25 4.79 6.94
C ARG A 189 -14.11 4.07 8.29
N GLU A 190 -12.92 4.07 8.82
CA GLU A 190 -12.67 3.57 10.16
C GLU A 190 -13.30 4.50 11.19
N VAL A 191 -13.81 3.92 12.24
CA VAL A 191 -14.37 4.63 13.38
C VAL A 191 -13.35 4.52 14.50
N PRO A 192 -12.96 5.63 15.13
CA PRO A 192 -12.06 5.59 16.30
C PRO A 192 -12.60 4.67 17.39
N VAL A 193 -11.70 4.10 18.17
CA VAL A 193 -12.05 3.29 19.33
C VAL A 193 -12.93 4.07 20.30
N MET A 194 -13.93 3.41 20.87
CA MET A 194 -14.79 4.03 21.88
C MET A 194 -14.15 3.93 23.27
N PRO A 195 -14.34 4.92 24.16
CA PRO A 195 -13.80 4.87 25.52
C PRO A 195 -14.12 3.57 26.27
N LYS A 196 -15.34 3.05 26.12
CA LYS A 196 -15.77 1.76 26.71
C LYS A 196 -14.95 0.56 26.18
N GLN A 197 -14.51 0.59 24.93
CA GLN A 197 -13.68 -0.48 24.35
C GLN A 197 -12.25 -0.42 24.92
N ILE A 198 -11.70 0.79 25.12
CA ILE A 198 -10.39 0.98 25.76
C ILE A 198 -10.42 0.42 27.19
N GLU A 199 -11.44 0.79 27.97
CA GLU A 199 -11.62 0.31 29.34
C GLU A 199 -11.76 -1.22 29.39
N GLN A 200 -12.54 -1.80 28.48
CA GLN A 200 -12.69 -3.24 28.37
C GLN A 200 -11.36 -3.95 28.04
N ILE A 201 -10.57 -3.40 27.11
CA ILE A 201 -9.26 -3.97 26.75
C ILE A 201 -8.31 -3.89 27.95
N ARG A 202 -8.23 -2.74 28.64
CA ARG A 202 -7.39 -2.57 29.83
C ARG A 202 -7.72 -3.62 30.89
N ARG A 203 -9.01 -3.80 31.19
CA ARG A 203 -9.45 -4.81 32.13
C ARG A 203 -9.07 -6.24 31.71
N LEU A 204 -9.24 -6.59 30.43
CA LEU A 204 -8.87 -7.90 29.90
C LEU A 204 -7.34 -8.15 29.98
N LEU A 205 -6.53 -7.12 29.71
CA LEU A 205 -5.07 -7.20 29.81
C LEU A 205 -4.65 -7.42 31.28
N GLU A 206 -5.24 -6.67 32.22
CA GLU A 206 -4.99 -6.77 33.66
C GLU A 206 -5.41 -8.16 34.19
N GLU A 207 -6.64 -8.64 33.88
CA GLU A 207 -7.13 -9.97 34.25
C GLU A 207 -6.23 -11.13 33.76
N ARG A 208 -5.49 -10.90 32.68
CA ARG A 208 -4.60 -11.90 32.08
C ARG A 208 -3.13 -11.68 32.38
N GLY A 209 -2.77 -10.65 33.14
CA GLY A 209 -1.37 -10.30 33.44
C GLY A 209 -0.56 -9.89 32.18
N ILE A 210 -1.22 -9.37 31.15
CA ILE A 210 -0.57 -8.97 29.89
C ILE A 210 -0.22 -7.48 29.99
N PRO A 211 1.06 -7.09 29.84
CA PRO A 211 1.45 -5.68 29.84
C PRO A 211 0.85 -4.95 28.63
N CYS A 212 0.43 -3.71 28.85
CA CYS A 212 -0.05 -2.83 27.78
C CYS A 212 1.09 -1.92 27.33
N ASP A 213 1.72 -2.24 26.23
CA ASP A 213 2.89 -1.56 25.65
C ASP A 213 2.54 -0.59 24.52
N ARG A 214 1.23 -0.38 24.23
CA ARG A 214 0.75 0.48 23.15
C ARG A 214 -0.33 1.46 23.60
N ASP A 215 -0.44 2.58 22.89
CA ASP A 215 -1.53 3.53 23.07
C ASP A 215 -2.82 3.00 22.47
N LEU A 216 -3.75 2.57 23.34
CA LEU A 216 -5.04 2.05 22.93
C LEU A 216 -5.95 3.12 22.30
N SER A 217 -5.67 4.41 22.48
CA SER A 217 -6.46 5.49 21.90
C SER A 217 -6.29 5.61 20.38
N GLN A 218 -5.20 5.07 19.86
CA GLN A 218 -4.89 5.05 18.43
C GLN A 218 -5.59 3.92 17.66
N LEU A 219 -6.29 3.04 18.38
CA LEU A 219 -7.00 1.93 17.74
C LEU A 219 -8.28 2.42 17.05
N THR A 220 -8.65 1.73 15.99
CA THR A 220 -9.99 1.80 15.45
C THR A 220 -10.95 0.91 16.25
N LYS A 221 -12.25 1.15 16.14
CA LYS A 221 -13.31 0.33 16.74
C LYS A 221 -13.14 -1.16 16.40
N ASN A 222 -12.78 -1.48 15.15
CA ASN A 222 -12.61 -2.85 14.68
C ASN A 222 -11.32 -3.49 15.21
N GLU A 223 -10.23 -2.74 15.30
CA GLU A 223 -8.98 -3.20 15.90
C GLU A 223 -9.15 -3.48 17.39
N ALA A 224 -9.85 -2.59 18.09
CA ALA A 224 -10.17 -2.76 19.51
C ALA A 224 -11.02 -4.03 19.75
N SER A 225 -12.04 -4.30 18.91
CA SER A 225 -12.84 -5.51 19.04
C SER A 225 -12.00 -6.76 18.79
N ARG A 226 -11.17 -6.78 17.75
CA ARG A 226 -10.28 -7.92 17.46
C ARG A 226 -9.26 -8.16 18.57
N LEU A 227 -8.67 -7.08 19.10
CA LEU A 227 -7.73 -7.19 20.21
C LEU A 227 -8.40 -7.81 21.45
N ALA A 228 -9.59 -7.35 21.81
CA ALA A 228 -10.35 -7.92 22.91
C ALA A 228 -10.64 -9.42 22.69
N ASP A 229 -10.97 -9.83 21.46
CA ASP A 229 -11.23 -11.24 21.14
C ASP A 229 -9.95 -12.08 21.18
N GLN A 230 -8.82 -11.57 20.72
CA GLN A 230 -7.51 -12.23 20.79
C GLN A 230 -7.04 -12.43 22.24
N ILE A 231 -7.28 -11.45 23.13
CA ILE A 231 -6.97 -11.58 24.56
C ILE A 231 -7.90 -12.64 25.19
N ARG A 232 -9.20 -12.62 24.89
CA ARG A 232 -10.16 -13.61 25.44
C ARG A 232 -9.86 -15.03 25.00
N SER A 233 -9.53 -15.23 23.74
CA SER A 233 -9.21 -16.54 23.16
C SER A 233 -7.82 -17.08 23.55
N GLY A 234 -6.99 -16.25 24.22
CA GLY A 234 -5.63 -16.64 24.64
C GLY A 234 -4.62 -16.67 23.48
N VAL A 235 -4.94 -16.04 22.36
CA VAL A 235 -3.97 -15.84 21.26
C VAL A 235 -2.86 -14.88 21.69
N ILE A 236 -3.24 -13.82 22.44
CA ILE A 236 -2.30 -12.95 23.14
C ILE A 236 -2.21 -13.43 24.57
N LYS A 237 -1.01 -13.79 25.01
CA LYS A 237 -0.71 -14.31 26.35
C LYS A 237 0.24 -13.38 27.10
N ALA A 238 0.28 -13.48 28.43
CA ALA A 238 1.32 -12.88 29.23
C ALA A 238 2.69 -13.46 28.82
N PRO A 239 3.79 -12.68 28.93
CA PRO A 239 5.13 -13.23 28.84
C PRO A 239 5.21 -14.39 29.83
N SER A 240 5.65 -15.57 29.40
CA SER A 240 6.00 -16.65 30.33
C SER A 240 7.23 -16.19 31.09
N ASP A 241 7.19 -16.22 32.41
CA ASP A 241 8.37 -16.11 33.24
C ASP A 241 9.30 -17.28 32.86
N GLU A 242 10.35 -17.00 32.06
CA GLU A 242 11.52 -17.87 31.89
C GLU A 242 12.59 -17.49 32.91
#